data_c2be0095f25281e0bb8a78972c5bfd87
#
_entry.id   c2be0095f25281e0bb8a78972c5bfd87
#
_cell.length_a   1.000
_cell.length_b   1.000
_cell.length_c   1.000
_cell.angle_alpha   90.00
_cell.angle_beta   90.00
_cell.angle_gamma   90.00
#
_symmetry.space_group_name_H-M   'P 1'
#
loop_
_entity.id
_entity.type
_entity.pdbx_description
1 polymer ?
#
loop_
_entity_poly.entity_id
_entity_poly.type
_entity_poly.pdbx_seq_one_letter_code
_entity_poly.pdbx_strand_id
1 'polypeptide(L)'
;MKFVDTNVLVYLADRHDAGKREIAKGIIADAMRNPEEYILGAQALAEFSNVCLRKFKMDADTVRDYLGFLSGLKIAPYTLTNVERALEVKTKYQLQFFDSLLLATAEANGCDTFLSEDLNSGQVCTAA
;
A
#
# COMPACT_ATOMS: atom_id res chain seq x y z
N MET A 1 7.01 11.76 -4.29
CA MET A 1 5.94 10.75 -4.53
C MET A 1 5.95 9.76 -3.39
N LYS A 2 4.83 9.57 -2.76
CA LYS A 2 4.68 8.70 -1.60
C LYS A 2 3.92 7.45 -1.98
N PHE A 3 4.48 6.29 -1.64
CA PHE A 3 3.83 4.99 -1.88
C PHE A 3 3.13 4.54 -0.60
N VAL A 4 1.87 4.17 -0.72
CA VAL A 4 1.05 3.78 0.44
C VAL A 4 1.05 2.26 0.57
N ASP A 5 1.51 1.77 1.72
CA ASP A 5 1.57 0.34 2.01
C ASP A 5 0.17 -0.24 2.23
N THR A 6 0.05 -1.54 1.99
CA THR A 6 -1.18 -2.31 2.22
C THR A 6 -1.75 -2.10 3.61
N ASN A 7 -0.92 -2.03 4.64
CA ASN A 7 -1.37 -1.90 6.03
C ASN A 7 -2.15 -0.62 6.28
N VAL A 8 -1.80 0.48 5.60
CA VAL A 8 -2.56 1.72 5.70
C VAL A 8 -3.99 1.51 5.22
N LEU A 9 -4.15 0.79 4.10
CA LEU A 9 -5.48 0.48 3.56
C LEU A 9 -6.26 -0.44 4.49
N VAL A 10 -5.59 -1.44 5.06
CA VAL A 10 -6.22 -2.37 6.00
C VAL A 10 -6.74 -1.63 7.22
N TYR A 11 -5.94 -0.74 7.80
CA TYR A 11 -6.36 0.04 8.96
C TYR A 11 -7.52 0.98 8.65
N LEU A 12 -7.61 1.46 7.41
CA LEU A 12 -8.74 2.28 6.99
C LEU A 12 -10.07 1.54 7.16
N ALA A 13 -10.08 0.24 6.94
CA ALA A 13 -11.26 -0.60 7.03
C ALA A 13 -11.40 -1.35 8.37
N ASP A 14 -10.39 -1.30 9.23
CA ASP A 14 -10.38 -2.03 10.50
C ASP A 14 -11.16 -1.27 11.57
N ARG A 15 -12.28 -1.85 12.00
CA ARG A 15 -13.15 -1.23 13.01
C ARG A 15 -12.69 -1.50 14.44
N HIS A 16 -11.70 -2.38 14.62
CA HIS A 16 -11.24 -2.79 15.96
C HIS A 16 -10.11 -1.92 16.50
N ASP A 17 -9.49 -1.10 15.67
CA ASP A 17 -8.39 -0.22 16.08
C ASP A 17 -8.68 1.21 15.66
N ALA A 18 -9.35 1.96 16.53
CA ALA A 18 -9.75 3.34 16.25
C ALA A 18 -8.57 4.27 16.03
N GLY A 19 -7.47 4.08 16.79
CA GLY A 19 -6.28 4.91 16.67
C GLY A 19 -5.61 4.77 15.30
N LYS A 20 -5.36 3.54 14.88
CA LYS A 20 -4.75 3.26 13.58
C LYS A 20 -5.65 3.67 12.43
N ARG A 21 -6.96 3.48 12.60
CA ARG A 21 -7.94 3.88 11.60
C ARG A 21 -7.90 5.39 11.36
N GLU A 22 -7.80 6.19 12.42
CA GLU A 22 -7.72 7.64 12.29
C GLU A 22 -6.45 8.09 11.58
N ILE A 23 -5.32 7.45 11.87
CA ILE A 23 -4.07 7.74 11.16
C ILE A 23 -4.21 7.41 9.67
N ALA A 24 -4.77 6.24 9.35
CA ALA A 24 -5.00 5.81 7.97
C ALA A 24 -5.94 6.78 7.24
N LYS A 25 -7.01 7.21 7.89
CA LYS A 25 -7.94 8.20 7.32
C LYS A 25 -7.23 9.50 6.99
N GLY A 26 -6.34 9.95 7.87
CA GLY A 26 -5.56 11.17 7.63
C GLY A 26 -4.66 11.06 6.41
N ILE A 27 -3.99 9.93 6.25
CA ILE A 27 -3.12 9.68 5.09
C ILE A 27 -3.94 9.67 3.80
N ILE A 28 -5.05 8.93 3.79
CA ILE A 28 -5.89 8.82 2.59
C ILE A 28 -6.56 10.15 2.26
N ALA A 29 -7.00 10.90 3.27
CA ALA A 29 -7.58 12.23 3.05
C ALA A 29 -6.56 13.17 2.41
N ASP A 30 -5.31 13.13 2.88
CA ASP A 30 -4.25 13.93 2.27
C ASP A 30 -3.98 13.50 0.83
N ALA A 31 -3.98 12.18 0.58
CA ALA A 31 -3.80 11.64 -0.77
C ALA A 31 -4.92 12.11 -1.71
N MET A 32 -6.15 12.15 -1.23
CA MET A 32 -7.28 12.62 -2.04
C MET A 32 -7.19 14.11 -2.36
N ARG A 33 -6.62 14.91 -1.46
CA ARG A 33 -6.40 16.34 -1.71
C ARG A 33 -5.21 16.59 -2.62
N ASN A 34 -4.20 15.70 -2.60
CA ASN A 34 -2.95 15.85 -3.35
C ASN A 34 -2.63 14.57 -4.12
N PRO A 35 -3.50 14.16 -5.06
CA PRO A 35 -3.36 12.85 -5.72
C PRO A 35 -2.09 12.70 -6.54
N GLU A 36 -1.48 13.80 -6.95
CA GLU A 36 -0.22 13.76 -7.71
C GLU A 36 0.99 13.42 -6.83
N GLU A 37 0.84 13.44 -5.50
CA GLU A 37 1.93 13.15 -4.57
C GLU A 37 1.89 11.71 -4.02
N TYR A 38 0.86 10.95 -4.36
CA TYR A 38 0.64 9.61 -3.80
C TYR A 38 0.44 8.58 -4.89
N ILE A 39 0.81 7.34 -4.58
CA ILE A 39 0.57 6.21 -5.48
C ILE A 39 0.28 4.96 -4.65
N LEU A 40 -0.66 4.15 -5.14
CA LEU A 40 -0.96 2.84 -4.59
C LEU A 40 -0.46 1.76 -5.54
N GLY A 41 -0.01 0.64 -5.00
CA GLY A 41 0.27 -0.53 -5.82
C GLY A 41 -0.99 -1.34 -6.08
N ALA A 42 -1.15 -1.87 -7.28
CA ALA A 42 -2.23 -2.81 -7.57
C ALA A 42 -2.15 -4.02 -6.64
N GLN A 43 -0.94 -4.45 -6.29
CA GLN A 43 -0.71 -5.50 -5.31
C GLN A 43 -1.34 -5.16 -3.95
N ALA A 44 -1.16 -3.93 -3.48
CA ALA A 44 -1.72 -3.49 -2.20
C ALA A 44 -3.25 -3.57 -2.20
N LEU A 45 -3.87 -3.21 -3.32
CA LEU A 45 -5.33 -3.33 -3.45
C LEU A 45 -5.79 -4.78 -3.43
N ALA A 46 -5.03 -5.69 -4.04
CA ALA A 46 -5.34 -7.12 -4.01
C ALA A 46 -5.20 -7.69 -2.60
N GLU A 47 -4.13 -7.37 -1.91
CA GLU A 47 -3.91 -7.81 -0.53
C GLU A 47 -4.99 -7.25 0.42
N PHE A 48 -5.32 -5.97 0.28
CA PHE A 48 -6.38 -5.32 1.03
C PHE A 48 -7.72 -6.02 0.83
N SER A 49 -8.06 -6.31 -0.43
CA SER A 49 -9.31 -6.99 -0.76
C SER A 49 -9.39 -8.36 -0.09
N ASN A 50 -8.29 -9.11 -0.13
CA ASN A 50 -8.23 -10.42 0.51
C ASN A 50 -8.44 -10.34 2.03
N VAL A 51 -7.82 -9.36 2.69
CA VAL A 51 -7.99 -9.16 4.14
C VAL A 51 -9.44 -8.79 4.46
N CYS A 52 -10.05 -7.91 3.68
CA CYS A 52 -11.45 -7.51 3.89
C CYS A 52 -12.39 -8.71 3.78
N LEU A 53 -12.19 -9.56 2.78
CA LEU A 53 -13.02 -10.73 2.58
C LEU A 53 -12.81 -11.79 3.68
N ARG A 54 -11.56 -12.07 4.00
CA ARG A 54 -11.22 -13.19 4.89
C ARG A 54 -11.26 -12.82 6.36
N LYS A 55 -10.64 -11.71 6.74
CA LYS A 55 -10.52 -11.31 8.15
C LYS A 55 -11.73 -10.51 8.62
N PHE A 56 -12.16 -9.53 7.83
CA PHE A 56 -13.26 -8.65 8.22
C PHE A 56 -14.63 -9.17 7.79
N LYS A 57 -14.67 -10.29 7.06
CA LYS A 57 -15.90 -10.95 6.63
C LYS A 57 -16.84 -10.03 5.85
N MET A 58 -16.27 -9.11 5.07
CA MET A 58 -17.05 -8.25 4.18
C MET A 58 -17.49 -9.04 2.96
N ASP A 59 -18.64 -8.64 2.37
CA ASP A 59 -19.05 -9.19 1.09
C ASP A 59 -18.31 -8.47 -0.05
N ALA A 60 -18.38 -9.04 -1.26
CA ALA A 60 -17.67 -8.50 -2.41
C ALA A 60 -18.14 -7.09 -2.77
N ASP A 61 -19.40 -6.78 -2.58
CA ASP A 61 -19.94 -5.45 -2.91
C ASP A 61 -19.36 -4.38 -1.99
N THR A 62 -19.22 -4.68 -0.69
CA THR A 62 -18.60 -3.76 0.26
C THR A 62 -17.14 -3.52 -0.10
N VAL A 63 -16.41 -4.58 -0.44
CA VAL A 63 -15.01 -4.44 -0.88
C VAL A 63 -14.94 -3.58 -2.14
N ARG A 64 -15.85 -3.80 -3.09
CA ARG A 64 -15.90 -3.04 -4.33
C ARG A 64 -16.12 -1.54 -4.07
N ASP A 65 -16.92 -1.20 -3.07
CA ASP A 65 -17.15 0.19 -2.68
C ASP A 65 -15.85 0.85 -2.19
N TYR A 66 -15.07 0.15 -1.37
CA TYR A 66 -13.75 0.65 -0.95
C TYR A 66 -12.82 0.85 -2.14
N LEU A 67 -12.79 -0.12 -3.06
CA LEU A 67 -11.93 -0.01 -4.25
C LEU A 67 -12.36 1.17 -5.13
N GLY A 68 -13.66 1.39 -5.27
CA GLY A 68 -14.18 2.53 -6.01
C GLY A 68 -13.72 3.86 -5.43
N PHE A 69 -13.73 3.97 -4.11
CA PHE A 69 -13.22 5.15 -3.41
C PHE A 69 -11.71 5.32 -3.67
N LEU A 70 -10.93 4.26 -3.52
CA LEU A 70 -9.48 4.30 -3.69
C LEU A 70 -9.06 4.51 -5.15
N SER A 71 -9.94 4.21 -6.11
CA SER A 71 -9.63 4.37 -7.54
C SER A 71 -9.44 5.83 -7.96
N GLY A 72 -9.76 6.78 -7.09
CA GLY A 72 -9.44 8.19 -7.31
C GLY A 72 -7.94 8.48 -7.20
N LEU A 73 -7.15 7.54 -6.70
CA LEU A 73 -5.71 7.68 -6.57
C LEU A 73 -5.00 6.99 -7.73
N LYS A 74 -3.74 7.37 -7.95
CA LYS A 74 -2.91 6.74 -8.97
C LYS A 74 -2.56 5.32 -8.53
N ILE A 75 -2.78 4.34 -9.40
CA ILE A 75 -2.53 2.94 -9.11
C ILE A 75 -1.47 2.40 -10.07
N ALA A 76 -0.41 1.82 -9.52
CA ALA A 76 0.70 1.27 -10.28
C ALA A 76 0.63 -0.25 -10.32
N PRO A 77 0.68 -0.87 -11.50
CA PRO A 77 0.85 -2.31 -11.60
C PRO A 77 2.28 -2.69 -11.24
N TYR A 78 2.52 -3.96 -11.00
CA TYR A 78 3.89 -4.47 -10.94
C TYR A 78 4.16 -5.34 -12.17
N THR A 79 5.44 -5.45 -12.53
CA THR A 79 5.91 -6.11 -13.75
C THR A 79 6.88 -7.23 -13.40
N LEU A 80 7.27 -8.01 -14.39
CA LEU A 80 8.32 -9.03 -14.21
C LEU A 80 9.60 -8.39 -13.68
N THR A 81 9.99 -7.23 -14.19
CA THR A 81 11.17 -6.51 -13.70
C THR A 81 11.06 -6.19 -12.21
N ASN A 82 9.87 -5.79 -11.75
CA ASN A 82 9.63 -5.53 -10.33
C ASN A 82 9.75 -6.81 -9.49
N VAL A 83 9.26 -7.94 -10.01
CA VAL A 83 9.37 -9.24 -9.32
C VAL A 83 10.84 -9.62 -9.18
N GLU A 84 11.62 -9.47 -10.24
CA GLU A 84 13.06 -9.75 -10.19
C GLU A 84 13.78 -8.85 -9.19
N ARG A 85 13.46 -7.56 -9.21
CA ARG A 85 14.04 -6.61 -8.24
C ARG A 85 13.62 -6.96 -6.81
N ALA A 86 12.40 -7.44 -6.61
CA ALA A 86 11.92 -7.86 -5.30
C ALA A 86 12.78 -8.98 -4.70
N LEU A 87 13.27 -9.91 -5.52
CA LEU A 87 14.16 -10.96 -5.05
C LEU A 87 15.47 -10.40 -4.52
N GLU A 88 16.03 -9.37 -5.17
CA GLU A 88 17.22 -8.68 -4.70
C GLU A 88 16.96 -7.94 -3.38
N VAL A 89 15.84 -7.22 -3.30
CA VAL A 89 15.45 -6.47 -2.09
C VAL A 89 15.25 -7.43 -0.91
N LYS A 90 14.56 -8.55 -1.16
CA LYS A 90 14.33 -9.58 -0.15
C LYS A 90 15.65 -10.09 0.42
N THR A 91 16.58 -10.42 -0.45
CA THR A 91 17.89 -10.97 -0.05
C THR A 91 18.69 -9.94 0.74
N LYS A 92 18.73 -8.69 0.27
CA LYS A 92 19.53 -7.63 0.87
C LYS A 92 19.00 -7.21 2.25
N TYR A 93 17.69 -7.08 2.39
CA TYR A 93 17.05 -6.55 3.61
C TYR A 93 16.36 -7.60 4.46
N GLN A 94 16.38 -8.86 4.03
CA GLN A 94 15.77 -9.99 4.75
C GLN A 94 14.29 -9.76 5.06
N LEU A 95 13.56 -9.27 4.07
CA LEU A 95 12.13 -9.01 4.15
C LEU A 95 11.34 -10.17 3.55
N GLN A 96 10.04 -10.20 3.84
CA GLN A 96 9.14 -11.11 3.14
C GLN A 96 9.02 -10.71 1.67
N PHE A 97 8.77 -11.69 0.80
CA PHE A 97 8.75 -11.44 -0.63
C PHE A 97 7.73 -10.39 -1.05
N PHE A 98 6.49 -10.49 -0.55
CA PHE A 98 5.44 -9.55 -0.98
C PHE A 98 5.70 -8.13 -0.47
N ASP A 99 6.30 -7.97 0.70
CA ASP A 99 6.76 -6.66 1.17
C ASP A 99 7.87 -6.12 0.27
N SER A 100 8.78 -7.00 -0.15
CA SER A 100 9.86 -6.64 -1.07
C SER A 100 9.32 -6.23 -2.44
N LEU A 101 8.24 -6.87 -2.90
CA LEU A 101 7.60 -6.53 -4.17
C LEU A 101 6.94 -5.14 -4.11
N LEU A 102 6.30 -4.80 -2.99
CA LEU A 102 5.76 -3.46 -2.80
C LEU A 102 6.87 -2.41 -2.85
N LEU A 103 7.98 -2.67 -2.16
CA LEU A 103 9.13 -1.75 -2.17
C LEU A 103 9.73 -1.61 -3.57
N ALA A 104 9.87 -2.71 -4.30
CA ALA A 104 10.39 -2.69 -5.66
C ALA A 104 9.48 -1.90 -6.59
N THR A 105 8.17 -2.04 -6.43
CA THR A 105 7.18 -1.28 -7.21
C THR A 105 7.28 0.21 -6.89
N ALA A 106 7.41 0.57 -5.61
CA ALA A 106 7.58 1.95 -5.18
C ALA A 106 8.83 2.56 -5.78
N GLU A 107 9.95 1.85 -5.73
CA GLU A 107 11.22 2.29 -6.31
C GLU A 107 11.07 2.53 -7.82
N ALA A 108 10.45 1.60 -8.52
CA ALA A 108 10.27 1.69 -9.98
C ALA A 108 9.40 2.88 -10.40
N ASN A 109 8.56 3.37 -9.49
CA ASN A 109 7.70 4.52 -9.75
C ASN A 109 8.27 5.83 -9.20
N GLY A 110 9.53 5.83 -8.80
CA GLY A 110 10.23 7.03 -8.36
C GLY A 110 9.78 7.55 -7.00
N CYS A 111 9.23 6.68 -6.15
CA CYS A 111 8.82 7.09 -4.81
C CYS A 111 10.02 7.30 -3.91
N ASP A 112 10.01 8.40 -3.18
CA ASP A 112 11.05 8.70 -2.17
C ASP A 112 10.59 8.35 -0.76
N THR A 113 9.31 8.06 -0.58
CA THR A 113 8.72 7.76 0.73
C THR A 113 7.83 6.54 0.62
N PHE A 114 7.95 5.64 1.58
CA PHE A 114 7.10 4.46 1.71
C PHE A 114 6.35 4.59 3.04
N LEU A 115 5.04 4.82 2.96
CA LEU A 115 4.21 5.02 4.14
C LEU A 115 3.70 3.69 4.65
N SER A 116 4.29 3.22 5.73
CA SER A 116 3.90 1.97 6.36
C SER A 116 4.07 2.08 7.87
N GLU A 117 3.10 1.57 8.60
CA GLU A 117 3.19 1.51 10.05
C GLU A 117 4.19 0.44 10.52
N ASP A 118 4.30 -0.65 9.78
CA ASP A 118 5.22 -1.74 10.12
C ASP A 118 6.69 -1.38 9.89
N LEU A 119 6.94 -0.41 9.01
CA LEU A 119 8.29 0.00 8.63
C LEU A 119 8.66 1.38 9.15
N ASN A 120 7.95 1.92 10.10
CA ASN A 120 8.04 3.31 10.56
C ASN A 120 7.53 4.29 9.49
N SER A 121 6.59 5.12 9.90
CA SER A 121 6.03 6.16 9.06
C SER A 121 7.14 7.05 8.50
N GLY A 122 7.12 7.28 7.19
CA GLY A 122 8.07 8.17 6.54
C GLY A 122 9.40 7.54 6.19
N GLN A 123 9.53 6.22 6.25
CA GLN A 123 10.75 5.56 5.82
C GLN A 123 10.99 5.85 4.34
N VAL A 124 12.21 6.31 4.03
CA VAL A 124 12.60 6.68 2.66
C VAL A 124 12.88 5.43 1.84
N CYS A 125 12.24 5.33 0.68
CA CYS A 125 12.58 4.35 -0.35
C CYS A 125 13.73 4.89 -1.15
N THR A 126 14.92 4.39 -0.94
CA THR A 126 16.05 4.79 -1.78
C THR A 126 16.14 3.86 -2.98
N ALA A 127 16.29 4.45 -4.15
CA ALA A 127 16.61 3.72 -5.37
C ALA A 127 18.07 3.30 -5.30
N ALA A 128 18.34 2.18 -4.70
CA ALA A 128 19.71 1.73 -4.51
C ALA A 128 20.11 0.75 -5.58
#